data_3e46601ca2e9298e3292e103aac6681e
#
_entry.id   3e46601ca2e9298e3292e103aac6681e
#
_cell.length_a   1.000
_cell.length_b   1.000
_cell.length_c   1.000
_cell.angle_alpha   90.00
_cell.angle_beta   90.00
_cell.angle_gamma   90.00
#
_symmetry.space_group_name_H-M   'P 1'
#
loop_
_entity.id
_entity.type
_entity.pdbx_description
1 polymer ?
#
loop_
_entity_poly.entity_id
_entity_poly.type
_entity_poly.pdbx_seq_one_letter_code
_entity_poly.pdbx_strand_id
1 'polypeptide(L)'
;MPFVSVWLITGATSPELRGFAVTMKIRIGYEVAYHSPQLTPMVLTLRVHPSRAADLVTPDLIVATPPIAIGEYHDSFGNICSRIVAPAGRLTLSTEAIVRDNGETDVVAPSAGECAIADLPADTLLFLLGSRYCETDLLSETAWSLFGNTPRGWARVQAICDFVHDHVAFGYEHANATKTALNVFAERKGVCRDFAHLAITLCRCMSIPARYCTGYLGDIGVPPDPAPMDFSAWFEVYLGRRWYTFDARHNAPRIGRILIGRGRDAADVALSTSYGPTTLIEFKVVTDEIVA
;
A
#
# COMPACT_ATOMS: atom_id res chain seq x y z
N MET A 1 -51.11 35.26 -46.07
CA MET A 1 -49.75 35.68 -45.61
C MET A 1 -49.07 34.44 -45.14
N PRO A 2 -47.99 33.97 -45.82
CA PRO A 2 -47.31 32.72 -45.46
C PRO A 2 -46.21 32.96 -44.42
N PHE A 3 -46.18 32.09 -43.40
CA PHE A 3 -45.15 32.01 -42.42
C PHE A 3 -43.86 31.42 -43.00
N VAL A 4 -42.76 32.13 -42.85
CA VAL A 4 -41.40 31.64 -43.23
C VAL A 4 -40.81 30.95 -42.00
N SER A 5 -40.57 29.64 -42.07
CA SER A 5 -39.88 28.86 -41.06
C SER A 5 -38.39 28.96 -41.32
N VAL A 6 -37.65 29.54 -40.35
CA VAL A 6 -36.19 29.57 -40.31
C VAL A 6 -35.70 28.26 -39.67
N TRP A 7 -34.96 27.44 -40.39
CA TRP A 7 -34.23 26.29 -39.88
C TRP A 7 -32.92 26.73 -39.30
N LEU A 8 -32.77 26.58 -37.98
CA LEU A 8 -31.51 26.72 -37.27
C LEU A 8 -30.71 25.41 -37.52
N ILE A 9 -29.58 25.54 -38.19
CA ILE A 9 -28.57 24.49 -38.33
C ILE A 9 -27.84 24.38 -37.00
N THR A 10 -28.15 23.34 -36.22
CA THR A 10 -27.38 22.96 -35.02
C THR A 10 -26.05 22.38 -35.49
N GLY A 11 -24.95 23.06 -35.13
CA GLY A 11 -23.59 22.61 -35.37
C GLY A 11 -23.34 21.26 -34.72
N ALA A 12 -22.87 20.32 -35.53
CA ALA A 12 -22.36 19.04 -35.06
C ALA A 12 -21.09 19.30 -34.25
N THR A 13 -21.14 19.03 -32.95
CA THR A 13 -19.96 18.94 -32.10
C THR A 13 -19.16 17.71 -32.51
N SER A 14 -17.93 17.95 -32.96
CA SER A 14 -16.95 16.90 -33.24
C SER A 14 -16.80 15.98 -32.01
N PRO A 15 -16.70 14.65 -32.20
CA PRO A 15 -16.40 13.75 -31.10
C PRO A 15 -15.01 14.08 -30.57
N GLU A 16 -14.95 14.46 -29.29
CA GLU A 16 -13.68 14.60 -28.57
C GLU A 16 -12.89 13.28 -28.73
N LEU A 17 -11.69 13.42 -29.29
CA LEU A 17 -10.69 12.36 -29.29
C LEU A 17 -10.39 12.03 -27.83
N ARG A 18 -11.00 10.99 -27.30
CA ARG A 18 -10.55 10.35 -26.07
C ARG A 18 -9.12 9.90 -26.34
N GLY A 19 -8.16 10.61 -25.76
CA GLY A 19 -6.77 10.21 -25.76
C GLY A 19 -6.71 8.75 -25.31
N PHE A 20 -6.05 7.89 -26.07
CA PHE A 20 -5.74 6.54 -25.64
C PHE A 20 -4.88 6.68 -24.40
N ALA A 21 -5.40 6.35 -23.23
CA ALA A 21 -4.61 6.24 -22.02
C ALA A 21 -3.47 5.24 -22.32
N VAL A 22 -2.26 5.67 -22.20
CA VAL A 22 -1.09 4.80 -22.34
C VAL A 22 -1.21 3.77 -21.21
N THR A 23 -1.61 2.56 -21.59
CA THR A 23 -1.64 1.44 -20.63
C THR A 23 -0.29 0.76 -20.65
N MET A 24 0.43 0.87 -19.58
CA MET A 24 1.66 0.11 -19.36
C MET A 24 1.34 -1.27 -18.80
N LYS A 25 2.27 -2.19 -18.92
CA LYS A 25 2.20 -3.51 -18.29
C LYS A 25 3.36 -3.64 -17.30
N ILE A 26 3.06 -4.16 -16.14
CA ILE A 26 4.03 -4.39 -15.08
C ILE A 26 4.07 -5.90 -14.82
N ARG A 27 5.25 -6.49 -14.91
CA ARG A 27 5.52 -7.85 -14.44
C ARG A 27 5.74 -7.79 -12.94
N ILE A 28 4.98 -8.58 -12.20
CA ILE A 28 5.14 -8.75 -10.76
C ILE A 28 5.39 -10.21 -10.46
N GLY A 29 6.11 -10.48 -9.39
CA GLY A 29 6.31 -11.83 -8.91
C GLY A 29 7.11 -11.88 -7.63
N TYR A 30 7.09 -13.04 -7.01
CA TYR A 30 7.97 -13.34 -5.89
C TYR A 30 8.37 -14.82 -5.90
N GLU A 31 9.48 -15.11 -5.23
CA GLU A 31 9.87 -16.44 -4.77
C GLU A 31 10.28 -16.32 -3.31
N VAL A 32 9.53 -17.00 -2.43
CA VAL A 32 9.82 -17.05 -0.99
C VAL A 32 9.94 -18.50 -0.55
N ALA A 33 10.97 -18.82 0.22
CA ALA A 33 11.16 -20.17 0.73
C ALA A 33 11.25 -20.17 2.25
N TYR A 34 10.56 -21.14 2.84
CA TYR A 34 10.52 -21.39 4.27
C TYR A 34 11.14 -22.77 4.58
N HIS A 35 11.73 -22.88 5.75
CA HIS A 35 12.10 -24.16 6.34
C HIS A 35 11.34 -24.34 7.65
N SER A 36 10.57 -25.41 7.75
CA SER A 36 9.82 -25.78 8.95
C SER A 36 10.31 -27.15 9.47
N PRO A 37 10.62 -27.32 10.76
CA PRO A 37 11.05 -28.62 11.30
C PRO A 37 9.91 -29.64 11.39
N GLN A 38 8.65 -29.18 11.29
CA GLN A 38 7.43 -29.98 11.39
C GLN A 38 6.32 -29.38 10.55
N LEU A 39 5.19 -30.09 10.44
CA LEU A 39 3.97 -29.53 9.83
C LEU A 39 3.58 -28.23 10.55
N THR A 40 3.52 -27.14 9.83
CA THR A 40 3.27 -25.80 10.40
C THR A 40 2.16 -25.08 9.65
N PRO A 41 1.01 -24.80 10.32
CA PRO A 41 -0.02 -23.97 9.72
C PRO A 41 0.49 -22.55 9.50
N MET A 42 0.12 -21.96 8.35
CA MET A 42 0.49 -20.58 8.00
C MET A 42 -0.70 -19.87 7.35
N VAL A 43 -0.75 -18.57 7.55
CA VAL A 43 -1.62 -17.63 6.84
C VAL A 43 -0.72 -16.67 6.06
N LEU A 44 -1.03 -16.48 4.79
CA LEU A 44 -0.25 -15.67 3.86
C LEU A 44 -1.14 -14.56 3.30
N THR A 45 -0.59 -13.35 3.17
CA THR A 45 -1.19 -12.23 2.44
C THR A 45 -0.20 -11.85 1.32
N LEU A 46 -0.27 -12.59 0.22
CA LEU A 46 0.70 -12.50 -0.89
C LEU A 46 0.02 -12.32 -2.26
N ARG A 47 -1.33 -12.32 -2.30
CA ARG A 47 -2.12 -12.16 -3.52
C ARG A 47 -2.41 -10.69 -3.78
N VAL A 48 -2.46 -10.31 -5.04
CA VAL A 48 -2.93 -8.99 -5.47
C VAL A 48 -4.31 -8.70 -4.89
N HIS A 49 -4.48 -7.54 -4.27
CA HIS A 49 -5.73 -7.14 -3.63
C HIS A 49 -6.89 -7.10 -4.64
N PRO A 50 -8.12 -7.51 -4.28
CA PRO A 50 -9.27 -7.56 -5.18
C PRO A 50 -9.58 -6.24 -5.91
N SER A 51 -9.22 -5.07 -5.34
CA SER A 51 -9.39 -3.78 -6.02
C SER A 51 -8.58 -3.63 -7.31
N ARG A 52 -7.56 -4.48 -7.53
CA ARG A 52 -6.72 -4.54 -8.73
C ARG A 52 -7.00 -5.77 -9.59
N ALA A 53 -8.02 -6.58 -9.25
CA ALA A 53 -8.31 -7.81 -9.98
C ALA A 53 -8.64 -7.58 -11.46
N ALA A 54 -9.32 -6.47 -11.79
CA ALA A 54 -9.64 -6.10 -13.19
C ALA A 54 -8.41 -5.71 -14.01
N ASP A 55 -7.29 -5.40 -13.36
CA ASP A 55 -6.04 -5.01 -14.01
C ASP A 55 -5.14 -6.20 -14.30
N LEU A 56 -5.40 -7.38 -13.73
CA LEU A 56 -4.64 -8.60 -13.99
C LEU A 56 -4.80 -9.03 -15.45
N VAL A 57 -3.69 -9.13 -16.17
CA VAL A 57 -3.61 -9.67 -17.54
C VAL A 57 -3.45 -11.18 -17.48
N THR A 58 -2.62 -11.66 -16.56
CA THR A 58 -2.44 -13.07 -16.24
C THR A 58 -2.84 -13.33 -14.80
N PRO A 59 -3.33 -14.54 -14.45
CA PRO A 59 -3.74 -14.86 -13.10
C PRO A 59 -2.57 -14.74 -12.11
N ASP A 60 -2.82 -14.10 -10.94
CA ASP A 60 -1.92 -14.09 -9.81
C ASP A 60 -2.22 -15.30 -8.92
N LEU A 61 -1.55 -16.42 -9.14
CA LEU A 61 -1.77 -17.68 -8.43
C LEU A 61 -0.50 -18.11 -7.68
N ILE A 62 -0.66 -18.53 -6.42
CA ILE A 62 0.45 -19.06 -5.64
C ILE A 62 0.75 -20.48 -6.10
N VAL A 63 2.00 -20.71 -6.53
CA VAL A 63 2.54 -22.04 -6.82
C VAL A 63 3.39 -22.49 -5.64
N ALA A 64 3.13 -23.69 -5.12
CA ALA A 64 3.85 -24.25 -3.99
C ALA A 64 4.71 -25.46 -4.42
N THR A 65 5.95 -25.50 -3.95
CA THR A 65 6.87 -26.62 -4.16
C THR A 65 7.46 -27.05 -2.79
N PRO A 66 7.19 -28.29 -2.31
CA PRO A 66 6.32 -29.29 -2.94
C PRO A 66 4.84 -28.84 -3.02
N PRO A 67 4.03 -29.46 -3.91
CA PRO A 67 2.60 -29.14 -4.00
C PRO A 67 1.88 -29.38 -2.67
N ILE A 68 1.07 -28.38 -2.25
CA ILE A 68 0.24 -28.44 -1.04
C ILE A 68 -1.15 -27.87 -1.34
N ALA A 69 -2.12 -28.19 -0.48
CA ALA A 69 -3.43 -27.54 -0.55
C ALA A 69 -3.34 -26.08 -0.08
N ILE A 70 -3.94 -25.17 -0.84
CA ILE A 70 -4.05 -23.74 -0.53
C ILE A 70 -5.52 -23.39 -0.44
N GLY A 71 -5.99 -22.99 0.75
CA GLY A 71 -7.34 -22.48 0.95
C GLY A 71 -7.33 -20.95 0.99
N GLU A 72 -8.25 -20.29 0.31
CA GLU A 72 -8.34 -18.82 0.29
C GLU A 72 -9.59 -18.31 1.00
N TYR A 73 -9.48 -17.14 1.61
CA TYR A 73 -10.60 -16.39 2.19
C TYR A 73 -10.30 -14.89 2.15
N HIS A 74 -11.33 -14.06 2.38
CA HIS A 74 -11.15 -12.63 2.56
C HIS A 74 -11.18 -12.29 4.05
N ASP A 75 -10.25 -11.43 4.47
CA ASP A 75 -10.27 -10.86 5.80
C ASP A 75 -11.26 -9.69 5.93
N SER A 76 -11.33 -9.06 7.11
CA SER A 76 -12.21 -7.92 7.38
C SER A 76 -11.82 -6.64 6.63
N PHE A 77 -10.64 -6.59 6.03
CA PHE A 77 -10.16 -5.46 5.21
C PHE A 77 -10.31 -5.72 3.71
N GLY A 78 -10.83 -6.90 3.34
CA GLY A 78 -11.02 -7.33 1.95
C GLY A 78 -9.76 -7.88 1.28
N ASN A 79 -8.69 -8.16 2.04
CA ASN A 79 -7.48 -8.78 1.52
C ASN A 79 -7.72 -10.26 1.22
N ILE A 80 -7.06 -10.81 0.19
CA ILE A 80 -7.04 -12.25 -0.06
C ILE A 80 -5.98 -12.88 0.85
N CYS A 81 -6.44 -13.71 1.78
CA CYS A 81 -5.59 -14.49 2.66
C CYS A 81 -5.57 -15.95 2.22
N SER A 82 -4.36 -16.53 2.12
CA SER A 82 -4.16 -17.94 1.80
C SER A 82 -3.77 -18.72 3.05
N ARG A 83 -4.53 -19.77 3.36
CA ARG A 83 -4.26 -20.67 4.49
C ARG A 83 -3.65 -21.96 3.98
N ILE A 84 -2.48 -22.32 4.52
CA ILE A 84 -1.71 -23.50 4.15
C ILE A 84 -1.25 -24.27 5.38
N VAL A 85 -0.79 -25.51 5.18
CA VAL A 85 0.05 -26.25 6.14
C VAL A 85 1.38 -26.53 5.47
N ALA A 86 2.42 -25.81 5.89
CA ALA A 86 3.78 -26.03 5.41
C ALA A 86 4.26 -27.42 5.85
N PRO A 87 4.83 -28.25 4.94
CA PRO A 87 5.42 -29.54 5.30
C PRO A 87 6.69 -29.35 6.12
N ALA A 88 7.14 -30.41 6.79
CA ALA A 88 8.47 -30.44 7.35
C ALA A 88 9.51 -30.36 6.21
N GLY A 89 10.55 -29.57 6.40
CA GLY A 89 11.56 -29.28 5.38
C GLY A 89 11.32 -27.97 4.65
N ARG A 90 11.74 -27.88 3.40
CA ARG A 90 11.65 -26.70 2.55
C ARG A 90 10.28 -26.63 1.87
N LEU A 91 9.66 -25.45 1.93
CA LEU A 91 8.51 -25.07 1.13
C LEU A 91 8.87 -23.80 0.36
N THR A 92 8.78 -23.83 -0.96
CA THR A 92 8.91 -22.64 -1.82
C THR A 92 7.53 -22.22 -2.32
N LEU A 93 7.22 -20.94 -2.22
CA LEU A 93 6.02 -20.31 -2.73
C LEU A 93 6.43 -19.29 -3.77
N SER A 94 5.81 -19.31 -4.95
CA SER A 94 6.10 -18.36 -6.02
C SER A 94 4.85 -17.93 -6.74
N THR A 95 4.89 -16.76 -7.34
CA THR A 95 3.93 -16.30 -8.35
C THR A 95 4.65 -15.47 -9.39
N GLU A 96 4.06 -15.41 -10.59
CA GLU A 96 4.40 -14.44 -11.61
C GLU A 96 3.10 -14.01 -12.30
N ALA A 97 2.88 -12.71 -12.38
CA ALA A 97 1.69 -12.15 -13.03
C ALA A 97 2.03 -10.85 -13.78
N ILE A 98 1.15 -10.51 -14.73
CA ILE A 98 1.21 -9.25 -15.48
C ILE A 98 0.00 -8.42 -15.10
N VAL A 99 0.24 -7.18 -14.71
CA VAL A 99 -0.78 -6.22 -14.31
C VAL A 99 -0.78 -5.04 -15.28
N ARG A 100 -1.95 -4.60 -15.70
CA ARG A 100 -2.11 -3.31 -16.41
C ARG A 100 -2.05 -2.17 -15.41
N ASP A 101 -1.40 -1.08 -15.81
CA ASP A 101 -1.37 0.17 -15.07
C ASP A 101 -1.60 1.34 -16.04
N ASN A 102 -2.11 2.45 -15.55
CA ASN A 102 -2.35 3.63 -16.39
C ASN A 102 -1.09 4.46 -16.63
N GLY A 103 0.04 4.12 -15.97
CA GLY A 103 1.29 4.84 -16.08
C GLY A 103 1.29 6.23 -15.41
N GLU A 104 0.24 6.56 -14.66
CA GLU A 104 0.15 7.82 -13.94
C GLU A 104 0.76 7.70 -12.53
N THR A 105 1.27 8.80 -12.02
CA THR A 105 1.75 8.88 -10.64
C THR A 105 0.60 8.87 -9.64
N ASP A 106 0.91 8.60 -8.37
CA ASP A 106 -0.03 8.80 -7.26
C ASP A 106 -0.71 10.17 -7.35
N VAL A 107 -2.03 10.20 -7.09
CA VAL A 107 -2.83 11.42 -7.24
C VAL A 107 -2.43 12.46 -6.20
N VAL A 108 -2.10 13.67 -6.65
CA VAL A 108 -1.82 14.83 -5.81
C VAL A 108 -3.04 15.76 -5.79
N ALA A 109 -3.58 16.06 -4.61
CA ALA A 109 -4.79 16.87 -4.43
C ALA A 109 -4.64 17.91 -3.28
N PRO A 110 -3.87 18.99 -3.47
CA PRO A 110 -3.57 19.96 -2.41
C PRO A 110 -4.79 20.64 -1.81
N SER A 111 -5.93 20.66 -2.52
CA SER A 111 -7.20 21.19 -2.05
C SER A 111 -8.03 20.21 -1.20
N ALA A 112 -7.59 18.94 -1.07
CA ALA A 112 -8.33 17.96 -0.28
C ALA A 112 -8.26 18.31 1.22
N GLY A 113 -9.41 18.64 1.80
CA GLY A 113 -9.54 19.02 3.20
C GLY A 113 -9.76 17.83 4.12
N GLU A 114 -9.54 18.03 5.41
CA GLU A 114 -9.93 17.07 6.45
C GLU A 114 -11.47 17.02 6.56
N CYS A 115 -12.01 15.82 6.75
CA CYS A 115 -13.41 15.62 7.09
C CYS A 115 -13.58 15.77 8.61
N ALA A 116 -14.67 16.40 9.05
CA ALA A 116 -15.01 16.37 10.46
C ALA A 116 -15.32 14.93 10.89
N ILE A 117 -14.93 14.55 12.10
CA ILE A 117 -15.11 13.16 12.58
C ILE A 117 -16.58 12.74 12.52
N ALA A 118 -17.51 13.66 12.81
CA ALA A 118 -18.95 13.40 12.74
C ALA A 118 -19.46 13.07 11.33
N ASP A 119 -18.73 13.48 10.29
CA ASP A 119 -19.10 13.30 8.88
C ASP A 119 -18.32 12.16 8.21
N LEU A 120 -17.45 11.49 8.95
CA LEU A 120 -16.65 10.36 8.44
C LEU A 120 -17.54 9.13 8.22
N PRO A 121 -17.38 8.40 7.11
CA PRO A 121 -17.98 7.08 6.93
C PRO A 121 -17.57 6.11 8.05
N ALA A 122 -18.50 5.27 8.49
CA ALA A 122 -18.28 4.36 9.62
C ALA A 122 -17.08 3.41 9.42
N ASP A 123 -16.82 2.98 8.19
CA ASP A 123 -15.71 2.12 7.81
C ASP A 123 -14.33 2.80 7.89
N THR A 124 -14.29 4.14 7.97
CA THR A 124 -13.04 4.89 8.15
C THR A 124 -12.66 5.10 9.61
N LEU A 125 -13.62 5.00 10.56
CA LEU A 125 -13.41 5.30 11.97
C LEU A 125 -12.39 4.37 12.64
N LEU A 126 -12.31 3.11 12.19
CA LEU A 126 -11.32 2.15 12.66
C LEU A 126 -9.88 2.64 12.43
N PHE A 127 -9.67 3.43 11.39
CA PHE A 127 -8.37 3.96 10.99
C PHE A 127 -7.98 5.28 11.69
N LEU A 128 -8.76 5.69 12.69
CA LEU A 128 -8.39 6.73 13.67
C LEU A 128 -7.75 6.14 14.93
N LEU A 129 -7.96 4.85 15.19
CA LEU A 129 -7.56 4.20 16.44
C LEU A 129 -6.11 3.74 16.39
N GLY A 130 -5.48 3.69 17.56
CA GLY A 130 -4.20 3.03 17.74
C GLY A 130 -4.26 1.55 17.36
N SER A 131 -3.10 0.96 17.02
CA SER A 131 -2.99 -0.44 16.62
C SER A 131 -1.63 -1.00 17.05
N ARG A 132 -1.32 -2.28 16.73
CA ARG A 132 -0.14 -2.98 17.27
C ARG A 132 1.17 -2.22 17.13
N TYR A 133 1.37 -1.54 15.98
CA TYR A 133 2.59 -0.79 15.69
C TYR A 133 2.39 0.73 15.70
N CYS A 134 1.16 1.21 15.81
CA CYS A 134 0.80 2.62 15.76
C CYS A 134 0.23 3.07 17.11
N GLU A 135 1.12 3.52 18.01
CA GLU A 135 0.83 3.88 19.41
C GLU A 135 0.39 5.34 19.48
N THR A 136 -0.86 5.63 19.15
CA THR A 136 -1.40 6.99 19.12
C THR A 136 -1.45 7.65 20.50
N ASP A 137 -1.62 6.88 21.55
CA ASP A 137 -1.64 7.33 22.95
C ASP A 137 -0.28 7.87 23.39
N LEU A 138 0.82 7.30 22.88
CA LEU A 138 2.18 7.68 23.25
C LEU A 138 2.77 8.84 22.42
N LEU A 139 2.23 9.08 21.23
CA LEU A 139 2.73 10.12 20.31
C LEU A 139 1.79 11.31 20.13
N SER A 140 0.63 11.33 20.81
CA SER A 140 -0.37 12.39 20.64
C SER A 140 0.15 13.78 20.96
N GLU A 141 0.77 13.99 22.13
CA GLU A 141 1.34 15.29 22.51
C GLU A 141 2.42 15.74 21.52
N THR A 142 3.28 14.82 21.10
CA THR A 142 4.34 15.08 20.11
C THR A 142 3.73 15.51 18.76
N ALA A 143 2.72 14.79 18.28
CA ALA A 143 2.06 15.13 17.02
C ALA A 143 1.40 16.52 17.06
N TRP A 144 0.69 16.85 18.14
CA TRP A 144 0.09 18.15 18.30
C TRP A 144 1.12 19.28 18.43
N SER A 145 2.24 19.04 19.11
CA SER A 145 3.35 20.00 19.20
C SER A 145 3.96 20.28 17.83
N LEU A 146 4.14 19.26 16.99
CA LEU A 146 4.76 19.39 15.68
C LEU A 146 3.80 19.95 14.62
N PHE A 147 2.54 19.48 14.59
CA PHE A 147 1.62 19.71 13.47
C PHE A 147 0.35 20.46 13.84
N GLY A 148 0.13 20.83 15.11
CA GLY A 148 -1.08 21.52 15.55
C GLY A 148 -1.36 22.81 14.80
N ASN A 149 -0.32 23.54 14.41
CA ASN A 149 -0.39 24.82 13.68
C ASN A 149 -0.26 24.69 12.16
N THR A 150 -0.08 23.46 11.60
CA THR A 150 -0.02 23.29 10.14
C THR A 150 -1.41 23.46 9.53
N PRO A 151 -1.54 23.96 8.28
CA PRO A 151 -2.81 24.01 7.58
C PRO A 151 -3.43 22.60 7.51
N ARG A 152 -4.76 22.53 7.75
CA ARG A 152 -5.48 21.26 7.78
C ARG A 152 -5.60 20.65 6.38
N GLY A 153 -5.82 19.33 6.34
CA GLY A 153 -6.00 18.59 5.10
C GLY A 153 -4.68 18.13 4.49
N TRP A 154 -4.59 18.18 3.17
CA TRP A 154 -3.41 17.71 2.42
C TRP A 154 -2.10 18.27 2.97
N ALA A 155 -2.06 19.59 3.21
CA ALA A 155 -0.85 20.25 3.67
C ALA A 155 -0.32 19.69 5.00
N ARG A 156 -1.22 19.32 5.93
CA ARG A 156 -0.83 18.68 7.20
C ARG A 156 -0.26 17.29 6.99
N VAL A 157 -0.88 16.50 6.13
CA VAL A 157 -0.38 15.14 5.81
C VAL A 157 0.97 15.23 5.11
N GLN A 158 1.14 16.18 4.18
CA GLN A 158 2.43 16.41 3.53
C GLN A 158 3.50 16.83 4.54
N ALA A 159 3.19 17.73 5.45
CA ALA A 159 4.13 18.13 6.52
C ALA A 159 4.52 16.95 7.43
N ILE A 160 3.60 16.01 7.66
CA ILE A 160 3.91 14.77 8.39
C ILE A 160 4.84 13.88 7.55
N CYS A 161 4.60 13.74 6.24
CA CYS A 161 5.48 12.97 5.34
C CYS A 161 6.88 13.58 5.29
N ASP A 162 6.99 14.91 5.10
CA ASP A 162 8.25 15.63 5.06
C ASP A 162 9.04 15.41 6.37
N PHE A 163 8.36 15.58 7.50
CA PHE A 163 8.97 15.33 8.81
C PHE A 163 9.48 13.90 8.95
N VAL A 164 8.67 12.88 8.62
CA VAL A 164 9.07 11.48 8.77
C VAL A 164 10.22 11.15 7.81
N HIS A 165 10.18 11.66 6.59
CA HIS A 165 11.23 11.51 5.58
C HIS A 165 12.59 12.00 6.09
N ASP A 166 12.60 13.21 6.65
CA ASP A 166 13.83 13.85 7.14
C ASP A 166 14.29 13.29 8.50
N HIS A 167 13.35 12.77 9.31
CA HIS A 167 13.60 12.30 10.67
C HIS A 167 14.17 10.89 10.71
N VAL A 168 13.86 10.04 9.73
CA VAL A 168 14.15 8.59 9.75
C VAL A 168 15.16 8.24 8.67
N ALA A 169 16.30 7.68 9.06
CA ALA A 169 17.27 7.10 8.11
C ALA A 169 16.79 5.72 7.65
N PHE A 170 16.73 5.50 6.34
CA PHE A 170 16.38 4.23 5.74
C PHE A 170 17.59 3.29 5.68
N GLY A 171 17.37 1.98 6.01
CA GLY A 171 18.35 0.92 5.81
C GLY A 171 17.77 -0.45 6.16
N TYR A 172 18.00 -1.45 5.32
CA TYR A 172 17.50 -2.83 5.53
C TYR A 172 18.09 -3.46 6.79
N GLU A 173 19.28 -3.07 7.20
CA GLU A 173 19.93 -3.50 8.44
C GLU A 173 19.18 -3.04 9.70
N HIS A 174 18.25 -2.11 9.56
CA HIS A 174 17.40 -1.61 10.65
C HIS A 174 16.08 -2.38 10.78
N ALA A 175 15.86 -3.40 9.95
CA ALA A 175 14.64 -4.21 9.99
C ALA A 175 14.48 -4.91 11.34
N ASN A 176 13.34 -4.68 12.00
CA ASN A 176 12.99 -5.33 13.26
C ASN A 176 11.48 -5.57 13.31
N ALA A 177 11.07 -6.83 13.38
CA ALA A 177 9.66 -7.23 13.34
C ALA A 177 8.81 -6.67 14.49
N THR A 178 9.42 -6.25 15.59
CA THR A 178 8.71 -5.74 16.78
C THR A 178 8.73 -4.23 16.91
N LYS A 179 9.47 -3.51 16.03
CA LYS A 179 9.64 -2.05 16.09
C LYS A 179 8.30 -1.33 15.87
N THR A 180 7.95 -0.45 16.79
CA THR A 180 6.73 0.35 16.78
C THR A 180 7.00 1.78 16.32
N ALA A 181 5.95 2.57 16.06
CA ALA A 181 6.08 3.98 15.68
C ALA A 181 6.86 4.81 16.72
N LEU A 182 6.64 4.56 18.01
CA LEU A 182 7.41 5.21 19.08
C LEU A 182 8.90 4.87 19.01
N ASN A 183 9.23 3.58 18.75
CA ASN A 183 10.63 3.19 18.60
C ASN A 183 11.27 3.87 17.38
N VAL A 184 10.54 3.94 16.24
CA VAL A 184 11.03 4.62 15.03
C VAL A 184 11.28 6.10 15.30
N PHE A 185 10.34 6.77 15.97
CA PHE A 185 10.48 8.18 16.35
C PHE A 185 11.73 8.42 17.22
N ALA A 186 11.98 7.55 18.20
CA ALA A 186 13.12 7.69 19.12
C ALA A 186 14.46 7.30 18.45
N GLU A 187 14.50 6.21 17.68
CA GLU A 187 15.71 5.66 17.08
C GLU A 187 16.12 6.35 15.77
N ARG A 188 15.17 7.02 15.08
CA ARG A 188 15.37 7.74 13.82
C ARG A 188 15.95 6.87 12.70
N LYS A 189 15.59 5.59 12.64
CA LYS A 189 16.04 4.64 11.62
C LYS A 189 15.03 3.51 11.45
N GLY A 190 14.88 3.02 10.22
CA GLY A 190 13.92 1.97 9.93
C GLY A 190 13.87 1.56 8.46
N VAL A 191 12.91 0.69 8.14
CA VAL A 191 12.57 0.25 6.79
C VAL A 191 11.25 0.88 6.33
N CYS A 192 10.82 0.67 5.08
CA CYS A 192 9.60 1.26 4.50
C CYS A 192 8.36 1.13 5.42
N ARG A 193 8.17 -0.04 6.04
CA ARG A 193 7.12 -0.31 7.02
C ARG A 193 7.16 0.67 8.19
N ASP A 194 8.35 0.97 8.69
CA ASP A 194 8.56 1.80 9.86
C ASP A 194 8.22 3.28 9.58
N PHE A 195 8.59 3.78 8.38
CA PHE A 195 8.17 5.09 7.88
C PHE A 195 6.65 5.19 7.80
N ALA A 196 5.99 4.18 7.22
CA ALA A 196 4.54 4.15 7.12
C ALA A 196 3.87 4.14 8.50
N HIS A 197 4.35 3.32 9.45
CA HIS A 197 3.78 3.26 10.80
C HIS A 197 3.90 4.60 11.54
N LEU A 198 5.05 5.27 11.46
CA LEU A 198 5.22 6.57 12.10
C LEU A 198 4.29 7.62 11.48
N ALA A 199 4.24 7.70 10.14
CA ALA A 199 3.36 8.65 9.45
C ALA A 199 1.87 8.39 9.75
N ILE A 200 1.42 7.13 9.74
CA ILE A 200 0.06 6.71 10.12
C ILE A 200 -0.26 7.14 11.54
N THR A 201 0.65 6.89 12.49
CA THR A 201 0.46 7.24 13.90
C THR A 201 0.26 8.75 14.05
N LEU A 202 1.13 9.55 13.44
CA LEU A 202 1.05 11.01 13.48
C LEU A 202 -0.23 11.53 12.82
N CYS A 203 -0.66 10.97 11.68
CA CYS A 203 -1.94 11.31 11.04
C CYS A 203 -3.13 11.02 11.97
N ARG A 204 -3.16 9.84 12.59
CA ARG A 204 -4.25 9.45 13.52
C ARG A 204 -4.28 10.33 14.77
N CYS A 205 -3.13 10.69 15.32
CA CYS A 205 -3.03 11.67 16.42
C CYS A 205 -3.63 13.03 16.03
N MET A 206 -3.54 13.41 14.76
CA MET A 206 -4.17 14.62 14.20
C MET A 206 -5.62 14.42 13.77
N SER A 207 -6.25 13.29 14.14
CA SER A 207 -7.62 12.93 13.79
C SER A 207 -7.87 12.74 12.28
N ILE A 208 -6.85 12.32 11.55
CA ILE A 208 -6.94 11.99 10.13
C ILE A 208 -6.95 10.47 9.99
N PRO A 209 -8.01 9.84 9.42
CA PRO A 209 -8.01 8.41 9.19
C PRO A 209 -6.85 8.02 8.26
N ALA A 210 -6.02 7.08 8.71
CA ALA A 210 -4.87 6.61 7.96
C ALA A 210 -4.74 5.08 8.05
N ARG A 211 -4.50 4.40 6.92
CA ARG A 211 -4.38 2.95 6.83
C ARG A 211 -3.08 2.53 6.15
N TYR A 212 -2.54 1.44 6.63
CA TYR A 212 -1.34 0.82 6.10
C TYR A 212 -1.63 0.05 4.83
N CYS A 213 -0.71 0.14 3.87
CA CYS A 213 -0.74 -0.58 2.60
C CYS A 213 0.62 -1.27 2.37
N THR A 214 0.56 -2.46 1.78
CA THR A 214 1.75 -3.17 1.30
C THR A 214 1.51 -3.76 -0.08
N GLY A 215 2.57 -3.89 -0.87
CA GLY A 215 2.49 -4.44 -2.21
C GLY A 215 3.76 -4.25 -3.02
N TYR A 216 3.63 -4.39 -4.31
CA TYR A 216 4.74 -4.18 -5.24
C TYR A 216 4.89 -2.70 -5.59
N LEU A 217 6.12 -2.26 -5.69
CA LEU A 217 6.51 -0.94 -6.17
C LEU A 217 7.90 -1.03 -6.81
N GLY A 218 7.95 -0.99 -8.13
CA GLY A 218 9.19 -1.02 -8.90
C GLY A 218 9.77 0.37 -9.15
N ASP A 219 10.95 0.43 -9.74
CA ASP A 219 11.63 1.68 -10.10
C ASP A 219 11.15 2.22 -11.45
N ILE A 220 9.82 2.37 -11.58
CA ILE A 220 9.18 2.88 -12.78
C ILE A 220 9.16 4.42 -12.73
N GLY A 221 9.71 5.05 -13.77
CA GLY A 221 9.78 6.52 -13.87
C GLY A 221 10.77 7.19 -12.90
N VAL A 222 11.62 6.40 -12.23
CA VAL A 222 12.68 6.88 -11.34
C VAL A 222 13.99 6.15 -11.64
N PRO A 223 15.15 6.67 -11.21
CA PRO A 223 16.41 5.95 -11.32
C PRO A 223 16.35 4.60 -10.61
N PRO A 224 16.90 3.51 -11.20
CA PRO A 224 16.87 2.19 -10.59
C PRO A 224 17.73 2.14 -9.32
N ASP A 225 17.19 1.52 -8.28
CA ASP A 225 17.93 1.22 -7.04
C ASP A 225 18.71 -0.09 -7.24
N PRO A 226 20.05 -0.14 -7.00
CA PRO A 226 20.84 -1.35 -7.10
C PRO A 226 20.56 -2.36 -5.99
N ALA A 227 19.85 -1.99 -4.93
CA ALA A 227 19.48 -2.91 -3.86
C ALA A 227 18.50 -3.99 -4.35
N PRO A 228 18.53 -5.20 -3.75
CA PRO A 228 17.53 -6.22 -4.06
C PRO A 228 16.11 -5.68 -3.85
N MET A 229 15.23 -5.94 -4.81
CA MET A 229 13.82 -5.53 -4.73
C MET A 229 13.09 -6.27 -3.61
N ASP A 230 12.18 -5.57 -2.93
CA ASP A 230 11.35 -6.06 -1.83
C ASP A 230 9.90 -5.62 -2.03
N PHE A 231 8.98 -6.20 -1.28
CA PHE A 231 7.67 -5.59 -1.12
C PHE A 231 7.81 -4.23 -0.43
N SER A 232 7.06 -3.27 -0.94
CA SER A 232 7.07 -1.92 -0.40
C SER A 232 5.90 -1.70 0.57
N ALA A 233 6.07 -0.72 1.46
CA ALA A 233 5.02 -0.26 2.34
C ALA A 233 4.81 1.24 2.13
N TRP A 234 3.54 1.63 2.12
CA TRP A 234 3.06 3.01 2.06
C TRP A 234 1.79 3.15 2.91
N PHE A 235 1.13 4.27 2.84
CA PHE A 235 -0.13 4.43 3.54
C PHE A 235 -1.13 5.25 2.72
N GLU A 236 -2.39 5.15 3.11
CA GLU A 236 -3.45 5.97 2.55
C GLU A 236 -4.12 6.76 3.65
N VAL A 237 -4.54 7.99 3.33
CA VAL A 237 -5.29 8.88 4.23
C VAL A 237 -6.64 9.24 3.63
N TYR A 238 -7.65 9.43 4.48
CA TYR A 238 -8.98 9.82 4.07
C TYR A 238 -9.15 11.34 4.17
N LEU A 239 -9.13 12.00 3.02
CA LEU A 239 -9.32 13.44 2.86
C LEU A 239 -10.36 13.73 1.78
N GLY A 240 -11.12 14.79 1.89
CA GLY A 240 -12.06 15.19 0.84
C GLY A 240 -13.03 14.08 0.41
N ARG A 241 -13.40 13.19 1.33
CA ARG A 241 -14.30 12.04 1.14
C ARG A 241 -13.75 10.91 0.27
N ARG A 242 -12.42 10.79 0.13
CA ARG A 242 -11.76 9.66 -0.55
C ARG A 242 -10.40 9.34 0.05
N TRP A 243 -9.90 8.15 -0.24
CA TRP A 243 -8.55 7.73 0.14
C TRP A 243 -7.52 8.26 -0.87
N TYR A 244 -6.40 8.77 -0.35
CA TYR A 244 -5.25 9.22 -1.12
C TYR A 244 -3.99 8.51 -0.63
N THR A 245 -3.15 8.10 -1.58
CA THR A 245 -1.85 7.47 -1.31
C THR A 245 -0.81 8.49 -0.89
N PHE A 246 -0.06 8.15 0.15
CA PHE A 246 1.13 8.87 0.61
C PHE A 246 2.25 7.88 0.94
N ASP A 247 3.49 8.32 0.83
CA ASP A 247 4.67 7.50 1.07
C ASP A 247 5.77 8.34 1.73
N ALA A 248 5.91 8.22 3.04
CA ALA A 248 6.89 9.00 3.77
C ALA A 248 8.35 8.57 3.52
N ARG A 249 8.59 7.32 3.01
CA ARG A 249 9.94 6.88 2.65
C ARG A 249 10.44 7.59 1.40
N HIS A 250 9.67 7.57 0.31
CA HIS A 250 10.07 8.18 -0.95
C HIS A 250 9.73 9.67 -1.00
N ASN A 251 8.71 10.08 -0.29
CA ASN A 251 8.16 11.43 -0.20
C ASN A 251 7.91 12.08 -1.57
N ALA A 252 7.52 11.27 -2.53
CA ALA A 252 7.21 11.66 -3.89
C ALA A 252 6.13 10.73 -4.48
N PRO A 253 5.26 11.25 -5.37
CA PRO A 253 4.34 10.41 -6.12
C PRO A 253 5.09 9.40 -6.98
N ARG A 254 4.64 8.13 -6.98
CA ARG A 254 5.25 7.03 -7.73
C ARG A 254 4.26 6.43 -8.72
N ILE A 255 4.78 5.73 -9.73
CA ILE A 255 4.03 4.99 -10.73
C ILE A 255 4.02 3.51 -10.35
N GLY A 256 2.93 2.81 -10.64
CA GLY A 256 2.90 1.35 -10.64
C GLY A 256 2.81 0.70 -9.27
N ARG A 257 2.13 1.31 -8.29
CA ARG A 257 1.81 0.64 -7.02
C ARG A 257 0.77 -0.45 -7.23
N ILE A 258 1.14 -1.68 -6.92
CA ILE A 258 0.23 -2.83 -7.01
C ILE A 258 -0.03 -3.34 -5.60
N LEU A 259 -1.22 -3.02 -5.09
CA LEU A 259 -1.65 -3.37 -3.74
C LEU A 259 -1.78 -4.89 -3.56
N ILE A 260 -1.20 -5.44 -2.49
CA ILE A 260 -1.41 -6.79 -1.99
C ILE A 260 -2.40 -6.77 -0.83
N GLY A 261 -2.16 -5.88 0.14
CA GLY A 261 -3.02 -5.80 1.31
C GLY A 261 -3.02 -4.43 1.97
N ARG A 262 -4.09 -4.18 2.73
CA ARG A 262 -4.26 -2.99 3.56
C ARG A 262 -4.88 -3.35 4.90
N GLY A 263 -4.56 -2.58 5.93
CA GLY A 263 -5.04 -2.80 7.28
C GLY A 263 -4.74 -1.61 8.18
N ARG A 264 -4.85 -1.77 9.48
CA ARG A 264 -4.50 -0.69 10.43
C ARG A 264 -3.00 -0.48 10.51
N ASP A 265 -2.24 -1.57 10.49
CA ASP A 265 -0.78 -1.61 10.43
C ASP A 265 -0.31 -2.96 9.86
N ALA A 266 0.99 -3.22 9.86
CA ALA A 266 1.56 -4.45 9.28
C ALA A 266 1.14 -5.74 10.00
N ALA A 267 0.58 -5.69 11.22
CA ALA A 267 0.06 -6.89 11.89
C ALA A 267 -1.20 -7.44 11.20
N ASP A 268 -2.02 -6.56 10.63
CA ASP A 268 -3.23 -6.95 9.91
C ASP A 268 -2.92 -7.53 8.52
N VAL A 269 -1.74 -7.22 7.95
CA VAL A 269 -1.33 -7.59 6.57
C VAL A 269 0.07 -8.19 6.52
N ALA A 270 0.42 -8.99 7.52
CA ALA A 270 1.67 -9.71 7.50
C ALA A 270 1.76 -10.61 6.26
N LEU A 271 2.85 -10.53 5.51
CA LEU A 271 3.08 -11.35 4.30
C LEU A 271 2.98 -12.84 4.62
N SER A 272 3.45 -13.23 5.81
CA SER A 272 3.23 -14.57 6.36
C SER A 272 3.12 -14.54 7.88
N THR A 273 2.20 -15.34 8.43
CA THR A 273 2.07 -15.62 9.85
C THR A 273 2.15 -17.12 10.05
N SER A 274 3.13 -17.59 10.82
CA SER A 274 3.35 -19.01 11.11
C SER A 274 2.84 -19.36 12.51
N TYR A 275 2.14 -20.46 12.62
CA TYR A 275 1.64 -21.01 13.89
C TYR A 275 2.51 -22.21 14.32
N GLY A 276 3.79 -22.00 14.33
CA GLY A 276 4.84 -22.93 14.69
C GLY A 276 6.23 -22.48 14.23
N PRO A 277 7.28 -23.23 14.55
CA PRO A 277 8.64 -22.86 14.18
C PRO A 277 8.82 -22.91 12.66
N THR A 278 9.22 -21.77 12.10
CA THR A 278 9.45 -21.58 10.65
C THR A 278 10.51 -20.51 10.45
N THR A 279 11.44 -20.76 9.54
CA THR A 279 12.47 -19.80 9.16
C THR A 279 12.31 -19.43 7.69
N LEU A 280 12.29 -18.14 7.38
CA LEU A 280 12.39 -17.63 6.01
C LEU A 280 13.85 -17.80 5.56
N ILE A 281 14.09 -18.55 4.49
CA ILE A 281 15.43 -18.88 3.98
C ILE A 281 15.75 -18.31 2.61
N GLU A 282 14.73 -17.85 1.88
CA GLU A 282 14.89 -17.18 0.59
C GLU A 282 13.76 -16.19 0.39
N PHE A 283 14.10 -15.02 -0.18
CA PHE A 283 13.14 -13.97 -0.42
C PHE A 283 13.55 -13.17 -1.66
N LYS A 284 12.73 -13.22 -2.71
CA LYS A 284 12.94 -12.48 -3.95
C LYS A 284 11.61 -11.87 -4.38
N VAL A 285 11.65 -10.64 -4.82
CA VAL A 285 10.50 -9.92 -5.39
C VAL A 285 10.92 -9.33 -6.74
N VAL A 286 9.98 -9.28 -7.67
CA VAL A 286 10.16 -8.68 -9.00
C VAL A 286 9.01 -7.73 -9.26
N THR A 287 9.34 -6.53 -9.74
CA THR A 287 8.36 -5.53 -10.19
C THR A 287 9.00 -4.71 -11.31
N ASP A 288 8.77 -5.12 -12.56
CA ASP A 288 9.40 -4.52 -13.74
C ASP A 288 8.35 -4.00 -14.72
N GLU A 289 8.62 -2.85 -15.32
CA GLU A 289 7.88 -2.41 -16.50
C GLU A 289 8.19 -3.34 -17.68
N ILE A 290 7.16 -3.80 -18.38
CA ILE A 290 7.32 -4.51 -19.64
C ILE A 290 7.34 -3.47 -20.77
N VAL A 291 8.55 -3.15 -21.20
CA VAL A 291 8.77 -2.29 -22.38
C VAL A 291 8.42 -3.10 -23.63
N ALA A 292 7.55 -2.52 -24.49
CA ALA A 292 7.07 -3.17 -25.73
C ALA A 292 8.13 -3.17 -26.82
#